data_238ca220f30eab527e923113e47f181b
#
_entry.id   238ca220f30eab527e923113e47f181b
#
_cell.length_a   1.000
_cell.length_b   1.000
_cell.length_c   1.000
_cell.angle_alpha   90.00
_cell.angle_beta   90.00
_cell.angle_gamma   90.00
#
_symmetry.space_group_name_H-M   'P 1'
#
loop_
_entity.id
_entity.type
_entity.pdbx_description
1 polymer ?
#
loop_
_entity_poly.entity_id
_entity_poly.type
_entity_poly.pdbx_seq_one_letter_code
_entity_poly.pdbx_strand_id
1 'polypeptide(L)'
;MLQVVNPVIPGIAEIAPDLIEVRRRIHAHPELAFEETLTSDLVAELLTGWGYEVHRGIGKTGVVGVLREGQGTRTVGLRADMDALPLAETTGLPHASRHANKMHACGHDGHTAMLLCAARHLAATRQFSGTLNLIFQPAEENFGGAKSMMDDGLFDRFPCDAIFAIHNMPGRAAGDMAFRTGAAMASADRVTITLRGVGGHGAMPHFARDPMSAAGSIMVALQTIVAREVDAQHAAVITVGSVQAGETFNIIPETVVMKLSVRALNADVRALLARRIEALAKGQAESFGVTAEVDYDYGYPVLVNHPEPTAFAADIARQMLGAEHVETEAAPLMGSEDFAFMLEARPGCYAFIGNGIGSKGGCMVHNPGYDFNDDILAIGASYWVRVAEAWLAA
;
A
#
# COMPACT_ATOMS: atom_id res chain seq x y z
N MET A 1 26.49 -18.51 17.22
CA MET A 1 25.97 -18.73 15.86
C MET A 1 24.56 -19.22 16.00
N LEU A 2 23.56 -18.46 15.59
CA LEU A 2 22.18 -18.94 15.48
C LEU A 2 22.20 -20.03 14.37
N GLN A 3 21.72 -21.22 14.68
CA GLN A 3 21.54 -22.25 13.66
C GLN A 3 20.47 -21.73 12.68
N VAL A 4 20.84 -21.52 11.42
CA VAL A 4 19.88 -21.21 10.37
C VAL A 4 18.91 -22.37 10.25
N VAL A 5 17.67 -22.14 10.62
CA VAL A 5 16.59 -23.13 10.44
C VAL A 5 16.23 -23.10 8.96
N ASN A 6 15.87 -24.23 8.37
CA ASN A 6 15.38 -24.28 6.98
C ASN A 6 14.34 -23.14 6.78
N PRO A 7 14.52 -22.24 5.80
CA PRO A 7 13.62 -21.11 5.61
C PRO A 7 12.16 -21.53 5.36
N VAL A 8 11.94 -22.70 4.74
CA VAL A 8 10.61 -23.23 4.45
C VAL A 8 10.25 -24.35 5.43
N ILE A 9 9.11 -24.20 6.08
CA ILE A 9 8.52 -25.24 6.94
C ILE A 9 8.11 -26.45 6.08
N PRO A 10 8.48 -27.70 6.42
CA PRO A 10 8.17 -28.88 5.58
C PRO A 10 6.70 -28.97 5.17
N GLY A 11 5.76 -28.79 6.13
CA GLY A 11 4.33 -28.80 5.81
C GLY A 11 3.86 -27.66 4.90
N ILE A 12 4.56 -26.54 4.89
CA ILE A 12 4.34 -25.46 3.90
C ILE A 12 4.85 -25.88 2.53
N ALA A 13 6.05 -26.48 2.45
CA ALA A 13 6.61 -26.95 1.18
C ALA A 13 5.69 -27.96 0.47
N GLU A 14 5.00 -28.82 1.24
CA GLU A 14 4.06 -29.81 0.71
C GLU A 14 2.81 -29.17 0.09
N ILE A 15 2.30 -28.09 0.66
CA ILE A 15 1.04 -27.48 0.25
C ILE A 15 1.24 -26.26 -0.68
N ALA A 16 2.43 -25.69 -0.75
CA ALA A 16 2.72 -24.51 -1.56
C ALA A 16 2.37 -24.67 -3.05
N PRO A 17 2.58 -25.82 -3.71
CA PRO A 17 2.17 -25.99 -5.11
C PRO A 17 0.67 -25.74 -5.33
N ASP A 18 -0.21 -26.19 -4.42
CA ASP A 18 -1.65 -25.96 -4.53
C ASP A 18 -1.96 -24.46 -4.43
N LEU A 19 -1.26 -23.74 -3.56
CA LEU A 19 -1.48 -22.29 -3.34
C LEU A 19 -0.84 -21.44 -4.45
N ILE A 20 0.18 -21.91 -5.13
CA ILE A 20 0.68 -21.32 -6.37
C ILE A 20 -0.42 -21.36 -7.44
N GLU A 21 -1.14 -22.46 -7.58
CA GLU A 21 -2.27 -22.54 -8.51
C GLU A 21 -3.43 -21.61 -8.10
N VAL A 22 -3.69 -21.47 -6.79
CA VAL A 22 -4.64 -20.47 -6.26
C VAL A 22 -4.19 -19.05 -6.65
N ARG A 23 -2.92 -18.70 -6.44
CA ARG A 23 -2.33 -17.41 -6.84
C ARG A 23 -2.53 -17.15 -8.35
N ARG A 24 -2.19 -18.12 -9.20
CA ARG A 24 -2.32 -18.01 -10.64
C ARG A 24 -3.77 -17.89 -11.10
N ARG A 25 -4.70 -18.53 -10.38
CA ARG A 25 -6.13 -18.37 -10.61
C ARG A 25 -6.59 -16.93 -10.29
N ILE A 26 -6.13 -16.35 -9.18
CA ILE A 26 -6.43 -14.95 -8.82
C ILE A 26 -5.83 -14.03 -9.87
N HIS A 27 -4.56 -14.23 -10.27
CA HIS A 27 -3.87 -13.46 -11.29
C HIS A 27 -4.60 -13.44 -12.64
N ALA A 28 -5.13 -14.60 -13.06
CA ALA A 28 -5.88 -14.72 -14.31
C ALA A 28 -7.26 -14.00 -14.28
N HIS A 29 -7.77 -13.68 -13.09
CA HIS A 29 -9.07 -13.06 -12.88
C HIS A 29 -8.97 -11.81 -11.98
N PRO A 30 -8.17 -10.80 -12.36
CA PRO A 30 -7.95 -9.61 -11.54
C PRO A 30 -9.23 -8.77 -11.41
N GLU A 31 -9.50 -8.34 -10.20
CA GLU A 31 -10.63 -7.48 -9.84
C GLU A 31 -10.12 -6.17 -9.26
N LEU A 32 -10.72 -5.05 -9.67
CA LEU A 32 -10.32 -3.73 -9.19
C LEU A 32 -10.89 -3.45 -7.79
N ALA A 33 -10.38 -2.39 -7.19
CA ALA A 33 -10.78 -1.93 -5.87
C ALA A 33 -12.29 -1.93 -5.63
N PHE A 34 -12.73 -2.62 -4.59
CA PHE A 34 -14.11 -2.86 -4.20
C PHE A 34 -14.96 -3.69 -5.18
N GLU A 35 -14.32 -4.30 -6.18
CA GLU A 35 -14.94 -5.26 -7.11
C GLU A 35 -14.45 -6.70 -6.86
N GLU A 36 -13.61 -6.96 -5.84
CA GLU A 36 -12.91 -8.22 -5.54
C GLU A 36 -13.88 -9.33 -5.04
N THR A 37 -14.94 -9.60 -5.81
CA THR A 37 -15.98 -10.55 -5.41
C THR A 37 -15.54 -12.00 -5.56
N LEU A 38 -14.91 -12.36 -6.67
CA LEU A 38 -14.41 -13.71 -6.92
C LEU A 38 -13.25 -14.06 -5.98
N THR A 39 -12.35 -13.11 -5.76
CA THR A 39 -11.22 -13.26 -4.84
C THR A 39 -11.72 -13.41 -3.41
N SER A 40 -12.64 -12.55 -2.97
CA SER A 40 -13.29 -12.62 -1.66
C SER A 40 -14.03 -13.95 -1.44
N ASP A 41 -14.78 -14.41 -2.45
CA ASP A 41 -15.50 -15.68 -2.40
C ASP A 41 -14.53 -16.86 -2.24
N LEU A 42 -13.45 -16.88 -3.02
CA LEU A 42 -12.41 -17.92 -2.98
C LEU A 42 -11.72 -17.95 -1.60
N VAL A 43 -11.31 -16.79 -1.08
CA VAL A 43 -10.70 -16.67 0.25
C VAL A 43 -11.64 -17.20 1.32
N ALA A 44 -12.90 -16.77 1.31
CA ALA A 44 -13.90 -17.18 2.30
C ALA A 44 -14.20 -18.69 2.22
N GLU A 45 -14.30 -19.26 1.03
CA GLU A 45 -14.49 -20.71 0.81
C GLU A 45 -13.34 -21.51 1.39
N LEU A 46 -12.10 -21.16 1.06
CA LEU A 46 -10.91 -21.86 1.54
C LEU A 46 -10.77 -21.78 3.06
N LEU A 47 -10.92 -20.60 3.66
CA LEU A 47 -10.85 -20.40 5.10
C LEU A 47 -11.94 -21.19 5.83
N THR A 48 -13.17 -21.18 5.32
CA THR A 48 -14.29 -21.97 5.88
C THR A 48 -13.97 -23.46 5.83
N GLY A 49 -13.46 -23.94 4.68
CA GLY A 49 -13.06 -25.34 4.48
C GLY A 49 -11.94 -25.80 5.42
N TRP A 50 -11.09 -24.89 5.91
CA TRP A 50 -10.04 -25.17 6.91
C TRP A 50 -10.46 -24.91 8.36
N GLY A 51 -11.72 -24.51 8.59
CA GLY A 51 -12.29 -24.40 9.94
C GLY A 51 -12.05 -23.06 10.62
N TYR A 52 -11.83 -21.98 9.87
CA TYR A 52 -11.86 -20.61 10.37
C TYR A 52 -13.30 -20.14 10.56
N GLU A 53 -13.54 -19.31 11.58
CA GLU A 53 -14.73 -18.46 11.65
C GLU A 53 -14.54 -17.32 10.65
N VAL A 54 -15.39 -17.26 9.60
CA VAL A 54 -15.20 -16.35 8.47
C VAL A 54 -16.25 -15.24 8.47
N HIS A 55 -15.76 -13.99 8.41
CA HIS A 55 -16.58 -12.79 8.34
C HIS A 55 -16.31 -12.08 7.01
N ARG A 56 -17.38 -11.82 6.27
CA ARG A 56 -17.32 -11.23 4.92
C ARG A 56 -17.92 -9.84 4.91
N GLY A 57 -17.60 -9.08 3.88
CA GLY A 57 -18.17 -7.77 3.63
C GLY A 57 -17.63 -6.68 4.55
N ILE A 58 -16.45 -6.88 5.16
CA ILE A 58 -15.79 -5.86 5.97
C ILE A 58 -15.07 -4.89 5.03
N GLY A 59 -15.47 -3.63 5.03
CA GLY A 59 -14.99 -2.69 4.01
C GLY A 59 -15.45 -3.10 2.60
N LYS A 60 -16.69 -3.54 2.45
CA LYS A 60 -17.38 -4.04 1.23
C LYS A 60 -17.00 -5.47 0.83
N THR A 61 -15.78 -5.70 0.30
CA THR A 61 -15.37 -7.01 -0.23
C THR A 61 -14.33 -7.71 0.65
N GLY A 62 -13.87 -7.08 1.74
CA GLY A 62 -12.90 -7.65 2.67
C GLY A 62 -13.41 -8.87 3.42
N VAL A 63 -12.47 -9.75 3.79
CA VAL A 63 -12.72 -10.98 4.53
C VAL A 63 -11.82 -11.03 5.76
N VAL A 64 -12.38 -11.42 6.90
CA VAL A 64 -11.62 -11.72 8.11
C VAL A 64 -11.86 -13.17 8.50
N GLY A 65 -10.79 -13.95 8.59
CA GLY A 65 -10.78 -15.31 9.10
C GLY A 65 -10.25 -15.34 10.53
N VAL A 66 -11.00 -15.87 11.47
CA VAL A 66 -10.62 -15.96 12.89
C VAL A 66 -10.36 -17.40 13.28
N LEU A 67 -9.20 -17.66 13.87
CA LEU A 67 -8.87 -18.96 14.44
C LEU A 67 -8.44 -18.79 15.90
N ARG A 68 -9.08 -19.53 16.79
CA ARG A 68 -8.78 -19.52 18.24
C ARG A 68 -8.26 -20.88 18.65
N GLU A 69 -7.23 -20.88 19.52
CA GLU A 69 -6.66 -22.10 20.07
C GLU A 69 -6.17 -21.85 21.50
N GLY A 70 -6.27 -22.88 22.36
CA GLY A 70 -5.80 -22.83 23.75
C GLY A 70 -6.56 -21.84 24.64
N GLN A 71 -5.89 -21.35 25.69
CA GLN A 71 -6.44 -20.41 26.69
C GLN A 71 -5.72 -19.05 26.67
N GLY A 72 -4.82 -18.82 25.73
CA GLY A 72 -4.10 -17.55 25.58
C GLY A 72 -5.05 -16.40 25.27
N THR A 73 -4.74 -15.22 25.80
CA THR A 73 -5.53 -14.00 25.59
C THR A 73 -4.93 -13.08 24.54
N ARG A 74 -3.72 -13.38 24.08
CA ARG A 74 -3.05 -12.55 23.04
C ARG A 74 -3.75 -12.68 21.68
N THR A 75 -3.69 -11.60 20.93
CA THR A 75 -4.32 -11.52 19.61
C THR A 75 -3.31 -10.98 18.58
N VAL A 76 -3.38 -11.50 17.36
CA VAL A 76 -2.55 -11.00 16.25
C VAL A 76 -3.36 -10.88 14.97
N GLY A 77 -3.11 -9.80 14.23
CA GLY A 77 -3.60 -9.61 12.87
C GLY A 77 -2.51 -9.84 11.83
N LEU A 78 -2.79 -10.65 10.82
CA LEU A 78 -1.97 -10.78 9.62
C LEU A 78 -2.77 -10.30 8.42
N ARG A 79 -2.22 -9.35 7.65
CA ARG A 79 -2.93 -8.70 6.54
C ARG A 79 -2.31 -9.07 5.19
N ALA A 80 -3.17 -9.35 4.23
CA ALA A 80 -2.86 -9.32 2.80
C ALA A 80 -3.92 -8.47 2.06
N ASP A 81 -3.49 -7.74 1.07
CA ASP A 81 -4.34 -7.03 0.10
C ASP A 81 -4.82 -7.94 -1.02
N MET A 82 -5.91 -7.57 -1.74
CA MET A 82 -6.55 -8.45 -2.72
C MET A 82 -6.77 -7.79 -4.09
N ASP A 83 -6.72 -6.48 -4.19
CA ASP A 83 -7.13 -5.76 -5.39
C ASP A 83 -6.08 -5.74 -6.49
N ALA A 84 -6.52 -5.48 -7.71
CA ALA A 84 -5.71 -5.37 -8.92
C ALA A 84 -5.73 -3.93 -9.47
N LEU A 85 -4.91 -3.68 -10.49
CA LEU A 85 -4.74 -2.39 -11.14
C LEU A 85 -5.44 -2.32 -12.51
N PRO A 86 -5.92 -1.13 -12.92
CA PRO A 86 -6.46 -0.88 -14.26
C PRO A 86 -5.32 -0.74 -15.28
N LEU A 87 -4.64 -1.86 -15.57
CA LEU A 87 -3.45 -1.94 -16.41
C LEU A 87 -3.55 -3.12 -17.39
N ALA A 88 -3.17 -2.92 -18.65
CA ALA A 88 -3.11 -4.01 -19.63
C ALA A 88 -1.84 -4.83 -19.44
N GLU A 89 -1.98 -6.13 -19.19
CA GLU A 89 -0.85 -7.04 -19.02
C GLU A 89 -0.19 -7.38 -20.35
N THR A 90 1.14 -7.48 -20.34
CA THR A 90 1.96 -7.85 -21.52
C THR A 90 2.93 -9.01 -21.27
N THR A 91 2.78 -9.74 -20.17
CA THR A 91 3.70 -10.83 -19.76
C THR A 91 3.67 -12.01 -20.72
N GLY A 92 2.52 -12.33 -21.31
CA GLY A 92 2.33 -13.51 -22.15
C GLY A 92 2.43 -14.85 -21.39
N LEU A 93 2.33 -14.82 -20.07
CA LEU A 93 2.41 -16.01 -19.22
C LEU A 93 1.15 -16.88 -19.34
N PRO A 94 1.22 -18.19 -19.05
CA PRO A 94 0.05 -19.08 -19.12
C PRO A 94 -1.09 -18.66 -18.19
N HIS A 95 -0.77 -17.99 -17.10
CA HIS A 95 -1.70 -17.46 -16.10
C HIS A 95 -1.97 -15.95 -16.25
N ALA A 96 -1.56 -15.33 -17.35
CA ALA A 96 -1.82 -13.93 -17.62
C ALA A 96 -3.31 -13.59 -17.50
N SER A 97 -3.59 -12.33 -17.17
CA SER A 97 -4.94 -11.82 -17.02
C SER A 97 -5.84 -12.16 -18.22
N ARG A 98 -7.04 -12.64 -17.93
CA ARG A 98 -8.09 -12.90 -18.93
C ARG A 98 -9.06 -11.72 -19.09
N HIS A 99 -8.79 -10.61 -18.40
CA HIS A 99 -9.63 -9.41 -18.40
C HIS A 99 -8.83 -8.23 -18.98
N ALA A 100 -9.34 -7.68 -20.07
CA ALA A 100 -8.71 -6.53 -20.72
C ALA A 100 -8.55 -5.35 -19.74
N ASN A 101 -7.37 -4.73 -19.74
CA ASN A 101 -7.05 -3.57 -18.90
C ASN A 101 -7.22 -3.79 -17.37
N LYS A 102 -7.06 -5.02 -16.91
CA LYS A 102 -6.95 -5.35 -15.48
C LYS A 102 -5.79 -6.31 -15.27
N MET A 103 -4.97 -6.10 -14.26
CA MET A 103 -3.79 -6.91 -13.98
C MET A 103 -3.40 -6.82 -12.50
N HIS A 104 -3.01 -7.95 -11.91
CA HIS A 104 -2.29 -7.94 -10.64
C HIS A 104 -0.83 -7.51 -10.84
N ALA A 105 -0.61 -6.21 -11.01
CA ALA A 105 0.73 -5.65 -11.25
C ALA A 105 1.43 -5.15 -9.98
N CYS A 106 0.85 -5.39 -8.80
CA CYS A 106 1.47 -5.08 -7.50
C CYS A 106 1.80 -6.34 -6.68
N GLY A 107 1.25 -7.50 -7.05
CA GLY A 107 1.54 -8.78 -6.38
C GLY A 107 0.56 -9.16 -5.29
N HIS A 108 -0.60 -8.50 -5.20
CA HIS A 108 -1.62 -8.78 -4.20
C HIS A 108 -2.22 -10.18 -4.31
N ASP A 109 -2.22 -10.76 -5.51
CA ASP A 109 -2.49 -12.19 -5.74
C ASP A 109 -1.50 -13.11 -5.00
N GLY A 110 -0.21 -12.74 -5.00
CA GLY A 110 0.84 -13.41 -4.24
C GLY A 110 0.71 -13.22 -2.73
N HIS A 111 0.41 -12.00 -2.27
CA HIS A 111 0.19 -11.71 -0.86
C HIS A 111 -0.99 -12.51 -0.30
N THR A 112 -2.13 -12.50 -1.01
CA THR A 112 -3.31 -13.30 -0.68
C THR A 112 -2.96 -14.80 -0.62
N ALA A 113 -2.26 -15.34 -1.62
CA ALA A 113 -1.88 -16.75 -1.65
C ALA A 113 -0.86 -17.14 -0.56
N MET A 114 0.11 -16.26 -0.24
CA MET A 114 1.04 -16.47 0.89
C MET A 114 0.29 -16.59 2.22
N LEU A 115 -0.66 -15.68 2.47
CA LEU A 115 -1.45 -15.68 3.69
C LEU A 115 -2.39 -16.90 3.76
N LEU A 116 -3.01 -17.30 2.64
CA LEU A 116 -3.80 -18.52 2.55
C LEU A 116 -2.96 -19.78 2.78
N CYS A 117 -1.71 -19.83 2.31
CA CYS A 117 -0.81 -20.94 2.53
C CYS A 117 -0.48 -21.08 4.03
N ALA A 118 -0.16 -19.98 4.71
CA ALA A 118 0.02 -19.95 6.14
C ALA A 118 -1.27 -20.36 6.89
N ALA A 119 -2.42 -19.87 6.45
CA ALA A 119 -3.72 -20.19 7.03
C ALA A 119 -4.00 -21.70 7.03
N ARG A 120 -3.79 -22.36 5.90
CA ARG A 120 -3.98 -23.82 5.76
C ARG A 120 -3.10 -24.59 6.73
N HIS A 121 -1.83 -24.20 6.87
CA HIS A 121 -0.89 -24.84 7.79
C HIS A 121 -1.27 -24.61 9.26
N LEU A 122 -1.55 -23.37 9.64
CA LEU A 122 -1.94 -23.01 11.01
C LEU A 122 -3.24 -23.69 11.47
N ALA A 123 -4.21 -23.85 10.55
CA ALA A 123 -5.44 -24.60 10.83
C ALA A 123 -5.20 -26.08 11.10
N ALA A 124 -4.23 -26.68 10.38
CA ALA A 124 -3.89 -28.10 10.51
C ALA A 124 -3.04 -28.39 11.76
N THR A 125 -2.11 -27.50 12.11
CA THR A 125 -1.16 -27.72 13.23
C THR A 125 -1.61 -27.17 14.56
N ARG A 126 -2.27 -25.99 14.57
CA ARG A 126 -2.76 -25.29 15.76
C ARG A 126 -1.71 -25.11 16.86
N GLN A 127 -0.45 -24.86 16.49
CA GLN A 127 0.66 -24.75 17.43
C GLN A 127 0.78 -23.33 18.02
N PHE A 128 -0.32 -22.79 18.56
CA PHE A 128 -0.36 -21.49 19.20
C PHE A 128 -1.44 -21.47 20.29
N SER A 129 -1.44 -20.40 21.12
CA SER A 129 -2.47 -20.20 22.15
C SER A 129 -2.91 -18.74 22.16
N GLY A 130 -4.14 -18.48 21.71
CA GLY A 130 -4.68 -17.12 21.54
C GLY A 130 -5.60 -17.00 20.33
N THR A 131 -5.71 -15.78 19.77
CA THR A 131 -6.56 -15.50 18.62
C THR A 131 -5.74 -14.98 17.45
N LEU A 132 -5.85 -15.66 16.32
CA LEU A 132 -5.31 -15.26 15.03
C LEU A 132 -6.42 -14.66 14.16
N ASN A 133 -6.25 -13.43 13.72
CA ASN A 133 -7.11 -12.73 12.76
C ASN A 133 -6.38 -12.61 11.42
N LEU A 134 -6.87 -13.30 10.39
CA LEU A 134 -6.36 -13.17 9.02
C LEU A 134 -7.23 -12.15 8.30
N ILE A 135 -6.62 -11.05 7.86
CA ILE A 135 -7.31 -9.89 7.29
C ILE A 135 -6.96 -9.85 5.81
N PHE A 136 -7.94 -10.16 4.96
CA PHE A 136 -7.84 -10.03 3.52
C PHE A 136 -8.53 -8.73 3.13
N GLN A 137 -7.68 -7.74 2.81
CA GLN A 137 -8.09 -6.36 2.63
C GLN A 137 -8.37 -6.04 1.16
N PRO A 138 -9.50 -5.39 0.84
CA PRO A 138 -9.77 -4.87 -0.50
C PRO A 138 -9.10 -3.52 -0.73
N ALA A 139 -9.08 -3.06 -1.99
CA ALA A 139 -8.94 -1.66 -2.41
C ALA A 139 -7.74 -0.91 -1.78
N GLU A 140 -6.56 -1.51 -1.74
CA GLU A 140 -5.34 -0.82 -1.31
C GLU A 140 -4.98 0.27 -2.32
N GLU A 141 -5.12 -0.01 -3.64
CA GLU A 141 -4.72 0.87 -4.73
C GLU A 141 -5.66 2.09 -4.88
N ASN A 142 -5.34 3.15 -4.15
CA ASN A 142 -5.97 4.49 -4.22
C ASN A 142 -7.37 4.67 -3.64
N PHE A 143 -8.02 3.66 -3.04
CA PHE A 143 -9.40 3.79 -2.56
C PHE A 143 -9.56 3.63 -1.04
N GLY A 144 -8.48 3.33 -0.31
CA GLY A 144 -8.47 3.28 1.15
C GLY A 144 -9.29 2.13 1.74
N GLY A 145 -9.08 0.92 1.25
CA GLY A 145 -9.76 -0.27 1.73
C GLY A 145 -9.48 -0.57 3.20
N ALA A 146 -8.25 -0.30 3.68
CA ALA A 146 -7.94 -0.39 5.11
C ALA A 146 -8.83 0.52 5.93
N LYS A 147 -8.97 1.80 5.52
CA LYS A 147 -9.86 2.74 6.20
C LYS A 147 -11.32 2.28 6.15
N SER A 148 -11.78 1.77 5.00
CA SER A 148 -13.13 1.24 4.85
C SER A 148 -13.41 0.07 5.80
N MET A 149 -12.44 -0.86 5.96
CA MET A 149 -12.56 -1.95 6.94
C MET A 149 -12.59 -1.44 8.37
N MET A 150 -11.79 -0.42 8.69
CA MET A 150 -11.77 0.19 10.02
C MET A 150 -13.07 0.93 10.34
N ASP A 151 -13.63 1.65 9.37
CA ASP A 151 -14.92 2.36 9.50
C ASP A 151 -16.08 1.35 9.72
N ASP A 152 -15.95 0.10 9.21
CA ASP A 152 -16.85 -1.03 9.48
C ASP A 152 -16.56 -1.73 10.82
N GLY A 153 -15.70 -1.18 11.67
CA GLY A 153 -15.40 -1.67 13.00
C GLY A 153 -14.43 -2.85 13.03
N LEU A 154 -13.45 -2.90 12.13
CA LEU A 154 -12.47 -4.00 12.04
C LEU A 154 -11.88 -4.36 13.40
N PHE A 155 -11.29 -3.40 14.10
CA PHE A 155 -10.62 -3.67 15.37
C PHE A 155 -11.52 -3.70 16.61
N ASP A 156 -12.78 -3.29 16.48
CA ASP A 156 -13.79 -3.48 17.51
C ASP A 156 -14.32 -4.91 17.51
N ARG A 157 -14.44 -5.49 16.32
CA ARG A 157 -14.92 -6.86 16.10
C ARG A 157 -13.80 -7.91 16.17
N PHE A 158 -12.63 -7.56 15.70
CA PHE A 158 -11.45 -8.43 15.60
C PHE A 158 -10.25 -7.74 16.25
N PRO A 159 -10.20 -7.67 17.58
CA PRO A 159 -9.12 -6.98 18.30
C PRO A 159 -7.77 -7.63 17.99
N CYS A 160 -6.75 -6.78 17.81
CA CYS A 160 -5.36 -7.19 17.58
C CYS A 160 -4.46 -6.43 18.56
N ASP A 161 -3.61 -7.16 19.31
CA ASP A 161 -2.54 -6.55 20.12
C ASP A 161 -1.40 -6.05 19.22
N ALA A 162 -1.20 -6.73 18.10
CA ALA A 162 -0.32 -6.27 17.01
C ALA A 162 -0.86 -6.72 15.65
N ILE A 163 -0.44 -6.00 14.61
CA ILE A 163 -0.81 -6.27 13.23
C ILE A 163 0.43 -6.26 12.32
N PHE A 164 0.49 -7.22 11.39
CA PHE A 164 1.62 -7.36 10.48
C PHE A 164 1.17 -7.48 9.03
N ALA A 165 1.95 -6.86 8.13
CA ALA A 165 1.80 -7.01 6.69
C ALA A 165 3.18 -7.17 6.01
N ILE A 166 3.23 -7.89 4.89
CA ILE A 166 4.41 -7.97 4.03
C ILE A 166 4.02 -7.67 2.59
N HIS A 167 4.91 -7.00 1.88
CA HIS A 167 4.75 -6.70 0.46
C HIS A 167 5.94 -7.23 -0.32
N ASN A 168 5.70 -7.79 -1.48
CA ASN A 168 6.77 -8.19 -2.38
C ASN A 168 7.53 -6.96 -2.93
N MET A 169 8.84 -7.09 -3.12
CA MET A 169 9.66 -5.99 -3.62
C MET A 169 10.61 -6.47 -4.73
N PRO A 170 10.29 -6.19 -6.00
CA PRO A 170 11.25 -6.38 -7.10
C PRO A 170 12.52 -5.55 -6.90
N GLY A 171 13.65 -6.05 -7.44
CA GLY A 171 14.96 -5.42 -7.27
C GLY A 171 15.70 -5.83 -5.98
N ARG A 172 15.06 -6.59 -5.10
CA ARG A 172 15.65 -7.27 -3.94
C ARG A 172 15.75 -8.77 -4.23
N ALA A 173 16.81 -9.45 -3.76
CA ALA A 173 16.98 -10.88 -3.96
C ALA A 173 15.76 -11.66 -3.45
N ALA A 174 15.37 -12.72 -4.18
CA ALA A 174 14.16 -13.48 -3.88
C ALA A 174 14.21 -14.06 -2.45
N GLY A 175 13.22 -13.73 -1.64
CA GLY A 175 13.09 -14.19 -0.27
C GLY A 175 13.87 -13.40 0.79
N ASP A 176 14.79 -12.49 0.41
CA ASP A 176 15.41 -11.57 1.36
C ASP A 176 14.35 -10.64 1.96
N MET A 177 14.47 -10.30 3.24
CA MET A 177 13.48 -9.44 3.89
C MET A 177 14.07 -8.11 4.33
N ALA A 178 13.24 -7.08 4.28
CA ALA A 178 13.61 -5.73 4.68
C ALA A 178 12.61 -5.12 5.65
N PHE A 179 13.14 -4.48 6.68
CA PHE A 179 12.41 -3.84 7.77
C PHE A 179 12.92 -2.41 7.97
N ARG A 180 12.07 -1.57 8.49
CA ARG A 180 12.44 -0.23 8.94
C ARG A 180 11.57 0.16 10.12
N THR A 181 12.17 0.53 11.23
CA THR A 181 11.47 1.16 12.37
C THR A 181 11.16 2.62 12.05
N GLY A 182 9.98 3.09 12.44
CA GLY A 182 9.54 4.45 12.16
C GLY A 182 8.97 4.60 10.75
N ALA A 183 9.10 5.79 10.17
CA ALA A 183 8.54 6.09 8.86
C ALA A 183 9.16 5.22 7.75
N ALA A 184 8.37 4.33 7.17
CA ALA A 184 8.78 3.39 6.14
C ALA A 184 8.26 3.78 4.75
N MET A 185 7.04 4.33 4.64
CA MET A 185 6.48 4.81 3.38
C MET A 185 5.81 6.18 3.56
N ALA A 186 5.78 6.97 2.47
CA ALA A 186 5.30 8.34 2.52
C ALA A 186 3.76 8.43 2.59
N SER A 187 3.28 9.54 3.12
CA SER A 187 1.90 9.95 2.93
C SER A 187 1.61 10.24 1.45
N ALA A 188 0.35 10.15 1.06
CA ALA A 188 -0.10 10.47 -0.29
C ALA A 188 -1.33 11.36 -0.25
N ASP A 189 -1.15 12.63 -0.61
CA ASP A 189 -2.25 13.60 -0.69
C ASP A 189 -2.45 14.07 -2.13
N ARG A 190 -3.68 14.45 -2.43
CA ARG A 190 -4.10 15.02 -3.70
C ARG A 190 -4.54 16.46 -3.47
N VAL A 191 -4.11 17.38 -4.35
CA VAL A 191 -4.53 18.77 -4.24
C VAL A 191 -5.04 19.24 -5.59
N THR A 192 -6.22 19.85 -5.60
CA THR A 192 -6.75 20.54 -6.76
C THR A 192 -6.77 22.03 -6.49
N ILE A 193 -6.07 22.80 -7.33
CA ILE A 193 -6.08 24.26 -7.28
C ILE A 193 -6.85 24.76 -8.49
N THR A 194 -7.98 25.44 -8.25
CA THR A 194 -8.78 26.10 -9.29
C THR A 194 -8.58 27.60 -9.22
N LEU A 195 -8.00 28.15 -10.27
CA LEU A 195 -7.83 29.61 -10.45
C LEU A 195 -8.98 30.15 -11.27
N ARG A 196 -9.56 31.26 -10.84
CA ARG A 196 -10.60 31.96 -11.57
C ARG A 196 -10.20 33.43 -11.80
N GLY A 197 -10.24 33.85 -13.06
CA GLY A 197 -9.93 35.19 -13.50
C GLY A 197 -11.05 35.79 -14.34
N VAL A 198 -10.69 36.67 -15.26
CA VAL A 198 -11.59 37.25 -16.26
C VAL A 198 -11.00 36.97 -17.65
N GLY A 199 -11.73 36.19 -18.43
CA GLY A 199 -11.35 35.87 -19.80
C GLY A 199 -11.37 37.07 -20.71
N GLY A 200 -10.66 36.95 -21.86
CA GLY A 200 -10.59 38.06 -22.79
C GLY A 200 -9.88 37.76 -24.10
N HIS A 201 -9.82 38.77 -24.96
CA HIS A 201 -9.11 38.68 -26.23
C HIS A 201 -7.59 38.70 -25.99
N GLY A 202 -6.87 37.72 -26.50
CA GLY A 202 -5.42 37.58 -26.31
C GLY A 202 -4.57 38.79 -26.69
N ALA A 203 -5.04 39.63 -27.62
CA ALA A 203 -4.39 40.88 -28.00
C ALA A 203 -4.83 42.10 -27.17
N MET A 204 -5.78 41.91 -26.21
CA MET A 204 -6.28 42.99 -25.34
C MET A 204 -6.25 42.56 -23.86
N PRO A 205 -5.10 42.11 -23.33
CA PRO A 205 -5.00 41.52 -21.99
C PRO A 205 -5.33 42.49 -20.83
N HIS A 206 -5.27 43.79 -21.08
CA HIS A 206 -5.60 44.84 -20.11
C HIS A 206 -7.09 44.86 -19.70
N PHE A 207 -7.97 44.19 -20.47
CA PHE A 207 -9.38 43.97 -20.09
C PHE A 207 -9.63 42.62 -19.35
N ALA A 208 -8.61 41.78 -19.27
CA ALA A 208 -8.69 40.49 -18.64
C ALA A 208 -8.05 40.46 -17.25
N ARG A 209 -8.23 39.34 -16.54
CA ARG A 209 -7.43 38.91 -15.39
C ARG A 209 -6.98 37.49 -15.67
N ASP A 210 -5.73 37.36 -16.11
CA ASP A 210 -5.22 36.14 -16.69
C ASP A 210 -4.84 35.09 -15.65
N PRO A 211 -5.62 34.00 -15.46
CA PRO A 211 -5.27 32.95 -14.53
C PRO A 211 -4.13 32.05 -15.02
N MET A 212 -3.77 32.07 -16.30
CA MET A 212 -2.62 31.32 -16.84
C MET A 212 -1.30 31.86 -16.31
N SER A 213 -1.16 33.20 -16.29
CA SER A 213 0.03 33.86 -15.72
C SER A 213 0.18 33.56 -14.22
N ALA A 214 -0.94 33.58 -13.49
CA ALA A 214 -0.95 33.19 -12.08
C ALA A 214 -0.57 31.74 -11.89
N ALA A 215 -1.08 30.80 -12.69
CA ALA A 215 -0.75 29.38 -12.61
C ALA A 215 0.75 29.13 -12.83
N GLY A 216 1.35 29.78 -13.84
CA GLY A 216 2.80 29.69 -14.07
C GLY A 216 3.62 30.14 -12.87
N SER A 217 3.24 31.26 -12.24
CA SER A 217 3.88 31.77 -11.01
C SER A 217 3.71 30.81 -9.84
N ILE A 218 2.51 30.27 -9.62
CA ILE A 218 2.22 29.33 -8.53
C ILE A 218 3.04 28.05 -8.72
N MET A 219 3.12 27.47 -9.94
CA MET A 219 3.91 26.26 -10.20
C MET A 219 5.38 26.40 -9.80
N VAL A 220 5.99 27.54 -10.08
CA VAL A 220 7.37 27.83 -9.70
C VAL A 220 7.47 28.05 -8.19
N ALA A 221 6.58 28.84 -7.62
CA ALA A 221 6.59 29.20 -6.20
C ALA A 221 6.34 27.99 -5.28
N LEU A 222 5.50 27.02 -5.67
CA LEU A 222 5.26 25.77 -4.92
C LEU A 222 6.56 25.02 -4.61
N GLN A 223 7.55 25.05 -5.53
CA GLN A 223 8.83 24.37 -5.32
C GLN A 223 9.64 25.00 -4.16
N THR A 224 9.37 26.27 -3.82
CA THR A 224 10.06 26.93 -2.72
C THR A 224 9.63 26.39 -1.36
N ILE A 225 8.45 25.81 -1.23
CA ILE A 225 7.98 25.23 0.04
C ILE A 225 8.93 24.11 0.46
N VAL A 226 9.18 23.14 -0.42
CA VAL A 226 10.11 22.03 -0.12
C VAL A 226 11.53 22.55 0.03
N ALA A 227 11.96 23.46 -0.85
CA ALA A 227 13.35 23.92 -0.87
C ALA A 227 13.73 24.88 0.26
N ARG A 228 12.77 25.59 0.91
CA ARG A 228 13.05 26.68 1.86
C ARG A 228 12.30 26.58 3.19
N GLU A 229 11.26 25.74 3.30
CA GLU A 229 10.45 25.68 4.51
C GLU A 229 10.47 24.28 5.16
N VAL A 230 10.77 23.22 4.40
CA VAL A 230 10.99 21.87 4.92
C VAL A 230 12.44 21.72 5.36
N ASP A 231 12.66 21.17 6.57
CA ASP A 231 14.01 20.82 7.03
C ASP A 231 14.66 19.85 6.02
N ALA A 232 15.91 20.13 5.63
CA ALA A 232 16.64 19.37 4.64
C ALA A 232 16.85 17.87 5.01
N GLN A 233 16.64 17.51 6.28
CA GLN A 233 16.68 16.11 6.74
C GLN A 233 15.35 15.36 6.53
N HIS A 234 14.29 16.06 6.14
CA HIS A 234 12.97 15.47 5.92
C HIS A 234 12.66 15.41 4.42
N ALA A 235 12.30 14.22 3.94
CA ALA A 235 11.87 14.06 2.56
C ALA A 235 10.42 14.51 2.36
N ALA A 236 10.22 15.35 1.35
CA ALA A 236 8.91 15.80 0.89
C ALA A 236 8.91 16.05 -0.63
N VAL A 237 7.77 15.88 -1.27
CA VAL A 237 7.60 16.08 -2.72
C VAL A 237 6.29 16.81 -2.99
N ILE A 238 6.35 17.85 -3.82
CA ILE A 238 5.19 18.50 -4.42
C ILE A 238 5.35 18.40 -5.94
N THR A 239 4.48 17.64 -6.59
CA THR A 239 4.46 17.49 -8.04
C THR A 239 3.19 18.06 -8.62
N VAL A 240 3.28 19.00 -9.55
CA VAL A 240 2.15 19.43 -10.39
C VAL A 240 2.05 18.44 -11.55
N GLY A 241 1.12 17.51 -11.46
CA GLY A 241 0.95 16.42 -12.43
C GLY A 241 0.05 16.78 -13.61
N SER A 242 -0.81 17.81 -13.48
CA SER A 242 -1.72 18.24 -14.52
C SER A 242 -2.03 19.72 -14.42
N VAL A 243 -2.10 20.38 -15.57
CA VAL A 243 -2.63 21.75 -15.72
C VAL A 243 -3.58 21.76 -16.92
N GLN A 244 -4.79 22.22 -16.69
CA GLN A 244 -5.82 22.28 -17.73
C GLN A 244 -6.38 23.69 -17.83
N ALA A 245 -6.28 24.31 -19.02
CA ALA A 245 -6.77 25.65 -19.29
C ALA A 245 -6.82 25.94 -20.80
N GLY A 246 -7.83 26.70 -21.22
CA GLY A 246 -7.98 27.22 -22.56
C GLY A 246 -8.11 26.16 -23.66
N GLU A 247 -8.59 26.58 -24.83
CA GLU A 247 -8.77 25.71 -26.00
C GLU A 247 -8.11 26.28 -27.24
N THR A 248 -7.79 27.59 -27.25
CA THR A 248 -7.27 28.28 -28.42
C THR A 248 -6.24 29.34 -28.05
N PHE A 249 -5.35 29.69 -29.00
CA PHE A 249 -4.21 30.58 -28.78
C PHE A 249 -4.56 32.06 -28.60
N ASN A 250 -5.74 32.52 -29.01
CA ASN A 250 -6.11 33.93 -29.04
C ASN A 250 -7.16 34.34 -28.00
N ILE A 251 -7.49 33.43 -27.06
CA ILE A 251 -8.43 33.67 -25.94
C ILE A 251 -7.70 33.47 -24.65
N ILE A 252 -7.79 34.43 -23.73
CA ILE A 252 -7.39 34.25 -22.33
C ILE A 252 -8.53 33.52 -21.63
N PRO A 253 -8.29 32.33 -21.04
CA PRO A 253 -9.34 31.56 -20.38
C PRO A 253 -9.77 32.20 -19.03
N GLU A 254 -10.97 31.89 -18.57
CA GLU A 254 -11.45 32.31 -17.25
C GLU A 254 -10.96 31.41 -16.12
N THR A 255 -10.58 30.17 -16.43
CA THR A 255 -10.27 29.15 -15.42
C THR A 255 -9.03 28.36 -15.77
N VAL A 256 -8.20 28.07 -14.76
CA VAL A 256 -7.11 27.10 -14.80
C VAL A 256 -7.30 26.12 -13.65
N VAL A 257 -7.20 24.81 -13.94
CA VAL A 257 -7.23 23.75 -12.93
C VAL A 257 -5.87 23.06 -12.89
N MET A 258 -5.25 23.03 -11.72
CA MET A 258 -4.00 22.32 -11.48
C MET A 258 -4.26 21.16 -10.52
N LYS A 259 -3.69 19.97 -10.82
CA LYS A 259 -3.75 18.80 -9.93
C LYS A 259 -2.35 18.44 -9.47
N LEU A 260 -2.19 18.29 -8.16
CA LEU A 260 -0.91 18.02 -7.51
C LEU A 260 -0.95 16.68 -6.78
N SER A 261 0.21 16.00 -6.76
CA SER A 261 0.53 14.93 -5.83
C SER A 261 1.50 15.47 -4.77
N VAL A 262 1.16 15.25 -3.50
CA VAL A 262 1.95 15.71 -2.35
C VAL A 262 2.34 14.50 -1.50
N ARG A 263 3.63 14.41 -1.16
CA ARG A 263 4.21 13.29 -0.39
C ARG A 263 5.07 13.81 0.74
N ALA A 264 5.04 13.15 1.90
CA ALA A 264 5.92 13.43 3.03
C ALA A 264 6.19 12.15 3.84
N LEU A 265 7.41 12.03 4.40
CA LEU A 265 7.77 10.96 5.33
C LEU A 265 7.60 11.36 6.81
N ASN A 266 6.96 12.50 7.08
CA ASN A 266 6.77 13.03 8.42
C ASN A 266 5.42 13.74 8.49
N ALA A 267 4.65 13.47 9.55
CA ALA A 267 3.29 14.02 9.71
C ALA A 267 3.29 15.55 9.89
N ASP A 268 4.27 16.12 10.59
CA ASP A 268 4.37 17.57 10.78
C ASP A 268 4.73 18.26 9.46
N VAL A 269 5.61 17.65 8.65
CA VAL A 269 5.91 18.14 7.30
C VAL A 269 4.67 18.05 6.42
N ARG A 270 3.90 16.94 6.46
CA ARG A 270 2.62 16.82 5.73
C ARG A 270 1.68 17.97 6.07
N ALA A 271 1.52 18.28 7.36
CA ALA A 271 0.68 19.38 7.84
C ALA A 271 1.23 20.76 7.41
N LEU A 272 2.55 20.94 7.40
CA LEU A 272 3.20 22.13 6.87
C LEU A 272 2.88 22.32 5.39
N LEU A 273 3.07 21.28 4.56
CA LEU A 273 2.81 21.33 3.13
C LEU A 273 1.37 21.73 2.83
N ALA A 274 0.37 21.17 3.53
CA ALA A 274 -1.03 21.50 3.34
C ALA A 274 -1.29 22.99 3.58
N ARG A 275 -0.85 23.52 4.72
CA ARG A 275 -1.02 24.95 5.05
C ARG A 275 -0.31 25.87 4.05
N ARG A 276 0.91 25.49 3.64
CA ARG A 276 1.74 26.36 2.79
C ARG A 276 1.29 26.36 1.33
N ILE A 277 0.85 25.23 0.81
CA ILE A 277 0.27 25.12 -0.55
C ILE A 277 -0.95 26.05 -0.65
N GLU A 278 -1.86 25.97 0.32
CA GLU A 278 -3.06 26.81 0.32
C GLU A 278 -2.72 28.31 0.42
N ALA A 279 -1.88 28.70 1.39
CA ALA A 279 -1.50 30.08 1.59
C ALA A 279 -0.76 30.68 0.39
N LEU A 280 0.18 29.90 -0.20
CA LEU A 280 0.94 30.35 -1.36
C LEU A 280 0.06 30.47 -2.60
N ALA A 281 -0.83 29.50 -2.87
CA ALA A 281 -1.71 29.56 -4.02
C ALA A 281 -2.65 30.76 -3.96
N LYS A 282 -3.26 31.02 -2.79
CA LYS A 282 -4.15 32.18 -2.58
C LYS A 282 -3.40 33.51 -2.70
N GLY A 283 -2.23 33.65 -2.04
CA GLY A 283 -1.46 34.88 -2.08
C GLY A 283 -0.90 35.21 -3.48
N GLN A 284 -0.42 34.20 -4.21
CA GLN A 284 0.02 34.37 -5.58
C GLN A 284 -1.15 34.75 -6.51
N ALA A 285 -2.28 34.06 -6.42
CA ALA A 285 -3.46 34.35 -7.21
C ALA A 285 -3.93 35.81 -7.00
N GLU A 286 -3.99 36.28 -5.75
CA GLU A 286 -4.35 37.65 -5.40
C GLU A 286 -3.42 38.67 -6.05
N SER A 287 -2.11 38.41 -6.09
CA SER A 287 -1.12 39.31 -6.72
C SER A 287 -1.31 39.48 -8.23
N PHE A 288 -1.99 38.54 -8.89
CA PHE A 288 -2.39 38.61 -10.30
C PHE A 288 -3.83 39.08 -10.50
N GLY A 289 -4.55 39.44 -9.44
CA GLY A 289 -5.94 39.87 -9.48
C GLY A 289 -6.92 38.73 -9.85
N VAL A 290 -6.55 37.49 -9.58
CA VAL A 290 -7.39 36.30 -9.76
C VAL A 290 -7.66 35.64 -8.39
N THR A 291 -8.62 34.72 -8.31
CA THR A 291 -8.91 33.95 -7.10
C THR A 291 -8.40 32.53 -7.21
N ALA A 292 -8.03 31.93 -6.09
CA ALA A 292 -7.67 30.52 -5.98
C ALA A 292 -8.58 29.81 -4.96
N GLU A 293 -9.16 28.72 -5.41
CA GLU A 293 -9.81 27.72 -4.58
C GLU A 293 -8.87 26.52 -4.48
N VAL A 294 -8.60 26.05 -3.26
CA VAL A 294 -7.71 24.92 -3.00
C VAL A 294 -8.50 23.83 -2.28
N ASP A 295 -8.69 22.73 -2.96
CA ASP A 295 -9.24 21.49 -2.43
C ASP A 295 -8.07 20.56 -2.08
N TYR A 296 -7.85 20.33 -0.77
CA TYR A 296 -6.79 19.48 -0.26
C TYR A 296 -7.39 18.18 0.26
N ASP A 297 -7.27 17.12 -0.52
CA ASP A 297 -7.73 15.78 -0.19
C ASP A 297 -6.60 15.01 0.52
N TYR A 298 -6.77 14.79 1.83
CA TYR A 298 -5.88 13.98 2.64
C TYR A 298 -6.12 12.49 2.34
N GLY A 299 -5.19 11.90 1.60
CA GLY A 299 -5.19 10.47 1.32
C GLY A 299 -4.48 9.66 2.43
N TYR A 300 -3.56 8.77 2.06
CA TYR A 300 -2.92 7.86 3.01
C TYR A 300 -1.96 8.60 3.94
N PRO A 301 -1.97 8.29 5.25
CA PRO A 301 -0.99 8.86 6.19
C PRO A 301 0.41 8.28 5.95
N VAL A 302 1.40 8.81 6.65
CA VAL A 302 2.74 8.21 6.70
C VAL A 302 2.64 6.82 7.31
N LEU A 303 3.16 5.81 6.63
CA LEU A 303 3.26 4.47 7.19
C LEU A 303 4.41 4.43 8.21
N VAL A 304 4.07 4.25 9.48
CA VAL A 304 5.03 4.28 10.60
C VAL A 304 5.03 2.94 11.32
N ASN A 305 6.11 2.20 11.18
CA ASN A 305 6.31 0.93 11.88
C ASN A 305 6.65 1.16 13.35
N HIS A 306 6.04 0.39 14.23
CA HIS A 306 6.28 0.49 15.67
C HIS A 306 7.54 -0.27 16.09
N PRO A 307 8.37 0.27 17.00
CA PRO A 307 9.68 -0.31 17.32
C PRO A 307 9.62 -1.77 17.79
N GLU A 308 8.77 -2.09 18.75
CA GLU A 308 8.69 -3.45 19.34
C GLU A 308 8.18 -4.50 18.34
N PRO A 309 7.04 -4.30 17.63
CA PRO A 309 6.61 -5.23 16.61
C PRO A 309 7.61 -5.38 15.45
N THR A 310 8.30 -4.28 15.08
CA THR A 310 9.31 -4.34 14.01
C THR A 310 10.53 -5.16 14.42
N ALA A 311 11.04 -4.96 15.64
CA ALA A 311 12.15 -5.75 16.17
C ALA A 311 11.77 -7.24 16.26
N PHE A 312 10.58 -7.54 16.79
CA PHE A 312 10.05 -8.91 16.86
C PHE A 312 9.98 -9.56 15.46
N ALA A 313 9.37 -8.88 14.50
CA ALA A 313 9.18 -9.38 13.13
C ALA A 313 10.53 -9.59 12.41
N ALA A 314 11.49 -8.68 12.59
CA ALA A 314 12.83 -8.80 12.04
C ALA A 314 13.64 -9.95 12.69
N ASP A 315 13.47 -10.19 13.99
CA ASP A 315 14.14 -11.30 14.67
C ASP A 315 13.61 -12.66 14.21
N ILE A 316 12.31 -12.79 13.96
CA ILE A 316 11.73 -13.99 13.33
C ILE A 316 12.34 -14.23 11.93
N ALA A 317 12.44 -13.18 11.11
CA ALA A 317 13.08 -13.28 9.80
C ALA A 317 14.56 -13.69 9.90
N ARG A 318 15.33 -13.12 10.82
CA ARG A 318 16.74 -13.49 11.05
C ARG A 318 16.93 -14.94 11.49
N GLN A 319 16.05 -15.45 12.36
CA GLN A 319 16.08 -16.84 12.78
C GLN A 319 15.77 -17.79 11.62
N MET A 320 14.93 -17.37 10.69
CA MET A 320 14.50 -18.16 9.54
C MET A 320 15.50 -18.14 8.38
N LEU A 321 16.01 -16.95 8.03
CA LEU A 321 16.78 -16.72 6.81
C LEU A 321 18.28 -16.59 7.05
N GLY A 322 18.72 -16.23 8.26
CA GLY A 322 20.05 -15.74 8.55
C GLY A 322 20.12 -14.21 8.49
N ALA A 323 21.06 -13.63 9.26
CA ALA A 323 21.15 -12.19 9.39
C ALA A 323 21.55 -11.48 8.08
N GLU A 324 22.29 -12.18 7.22
CA GLU A 324 22.73 -11.69 5.90
C GLU A 324 21.60 -11.48 4.90
N HIS A 325 20.44 -12.12 5.11
CA HIS A 325 19.23 -12.02 4.29
C HIS A 325 18.19 -11.06 4.87
N VAL A 326 18.51 -10.34 5.95
CA VAL A 326 17.57 -9.46 6.65
C VAL A 326 18.14 -8.08 6.87
N GLU A 327 17.65 -7.10 6.12
CA GLU A 327 17.97 -5.69 6.29
C GLU A 327 17.02 -5.04 7.29
N THR A 328 17.51 -4.43 8.37
CA THR A 328 16.68 -3.81 9.41
C THR A 328 16.67 -2.29 9.39
N GLU A 329 17.48 -1.69 8.55
CA GLU A 329 17.59 -0.24 8.35
C GLU A 329 17.31 0.12 6.87
N ALA A 330 16.31 -0.51 6.29
CA ALA A 330 15.93 -0.25 4.89
C ALA A 330 15.62 1.23 4.67
N ALA A 331 16.01 1.76 3.52
CA ALA A 331 15.66 3.13 3.15
C ALA A 331 14.13 3.27 3.03
N PRO A 332 13.55 4.40 3.50
CA PRO A 332 12.12 4.63 3.35
C PRO A 332 11.75 4.84 1.88
N LEU A 333 10.52 4.51 1.51
CA LEU A 333 10.00 4.65 0.16
C LEU A 333 9.07 5.87 0.06
N MET A 334 9.11 6.55 -1.09
CA MET A 334 8.16 7.64 -1.39
C MET A 334 6.83 7.14 -1.98
N GLY A 335 6.65 5.82 -2.14
CA GLY A 335 5.37 5.17 -2.31
C GLY A 335 4.51 5.30 -1.05
N SER A 336 3.23 5.03 -1.17
CA SER A 336 2.27 5.04 -0.06
C SER A 336 1.56 3.70 0.04
N GLU A 337 1.00 3.42 1.21
CA GLU A 337 0.33 2.18 1.54
C GLU A 337 -0.77 2.48 2.58
N ASP A 338 -1.99 2.00 2.36
CA ASP A 338 -3.13 2.31 3.22
C ASP A 338 -3.16 1.51 4.54
N PHE A 339 -2.34 0.46 4.65
CA PHE A 339 -2.07 -0.22 5.94
C PHE A 339 -1.60 0.79 7.02
N ALA A 340 -1.11 1.95 6.60
CA ALA A 340 -0.77 3.07 7.48
C ALA A 340 -1.94 3.45 8.42
N PHE A 341 -3.20 3.41 7.96
CA PHE A 341 -4.37 3.65 8.81
C PHE A 341 -4.51 2.59 9.91
N MET A 342 -4.21 1.33 9.60
CA MET A 342 -4.24 0.26 10.60
C MET A 342 -3.13 0.41 11.63
N LEU A 343 -1.94 0.89 11.20
CA LEU A 343 -0.81 1.18 12.10
C LEU A 343 -1.05 2.39 13.01
N GLU A 344 -1.86 3.37 12.59
CA GLU A 344 -2.30 4.45 13.48
C GLU A 344 -3.21 3.96 14.61
N ALA A 345 -3.93 2.85 14.39
CA ALA A 345 -4.88 2.30 15.35
C ALA A 345 -4.30 1.15 16.20
N ARG A 346 -3.31 0.42 15.69
CA ARG A 346 -2.72 -0.76 16.37
C ARG A 346 -1.21 -0.79 16.20
N PRO A 347 -0.46 -1.21 17.23
CA PRO A 347 0.97 -1.50 17.07
C PRO A 347 1.20 -2.53 15.96
N GLY A 348 2.24 -2.35 15.14
CA GLY A 348 2.48 -3.29 14.06
C GLY A 348 3.71 -2.99 13.24
N CYS A 349 3.91 -3.81 12.21
CA CYS A 349 5.01 -3.70 11.28
C CYS A 349 4.57 -4.09 9.86
N TYR A 350 4.97 -3.26 8.92
CA TYR A 350 4.94 -3.53 7.48
C TYR A 350 6.37 -3.81 7.01
N ALA A 351 6.59 -4.94 6.38
CA ALA A 351 7.90 -5.37 5.90
C ALA A 351 7.87 -5.68 4.40
N PHE A 352 9.05 -5.82 3.80
CA PHE A 352 9.18 -6.21 2.41
C PHE A 352 9.83 -7.58 2.29
N ILE A 353 9.37 -8.38 1.32
CA ILE A 353 10.01 -9.63 0.88
C ILE A 353 10.48 -9.46 -0.56
N GLY A 354 11.75 -9.76 -0.84
CA GLY A 354 12.31 -9.67 -2.18
C GLY A 354 11.60 -10.56 -3.18
N ASN A 355 11.13 -9.98 -4.29
CA ASN A 355 10.48 -10.71 -5.39
C ASN A 355 11.51 -11.31 -6.35
N GLY A 356 12.72 -10.75 -6.39
CA GLY A 356 13.82 -11.16 -7.26
C GLY A 356 14.50 -9.99 -7.95
N ILE A 357 15.59 -10.31 -8.65
CA ILE A 357 16.39 -9.38 -9.47
C ILE A 357 16.51 -9.91 -10.89
N GLY A 358 16.72 -9.01 -11.87
CA GLY A 358 16.87 -9.39 -13.27
C GLY A 358 15.55 -9.87 -13.90
N SER A 359 15.64 -10.89 -14.77
CA SER A 359 14.49 -11.35 -15.55
C SER A 359 13.45 -12.14 -14.75
N LYS A 360 13.84 -12.72 -13.61
CA LYS A 360 12.92 -13.45 -12.74
C LYS A 360 12.58 -12.58 -11.52
N GLY A 361 11.38 -12.05 -11.48
CA GLY A 361 10.86 -11.27 -10.36
C GLY A 361 11.43 -9.85 -10.20
N GLY A 362 12.33 -9.39 -11.08
CA GLY A 362 12.93 -8.05 -10.98
C GLY A 362 12.18 -6.95 -11.73
N CYS A 363 11.11 -7.28 -12.47
CA CYS A 363 10.26 -6.27 -13.07
C CYS A 363 9.49 -5.54 -11.97
N MET A 364 9.58 -4.19 -11.94
CA MET A 364 8.94 -3.38 -10.90
C MET A 364 7.42 -3.52 -10.91
N VAL A 365 6.83 -3.35 -9.74
CA VAL A 365 5.37 -3.24 -9.58
C VAL A 365 4.81 -2.11 -10.44
N HIS A 366 3.52 -2.17 -10.78
CA HIS A 366 2.80 -1.24 -11.66
C HIS A 366 3.32 -1.23 -13.12
N ASN A 367 4.06 -2.26 -13.52
CA ASN A 367 4.55 -2.44 -14.89
C ASN A 367 3.75 -3.53 -15.62
N PRO A 368 3.36 -3.34 -16.89
CA PRO A 368 2.66 -4.38 -17.67
C PRO A 368 3.35 -5.74 -17.79
N GLY A 369 4.66 -5.77 -17.57
CA GLY A 369 5.48 -6.99 -17.58
C GLY A 369 5.76 -7.57 -16.20
N TYR A 370 5.13 -7.07 -15.14
CA TYR A 370 5.30 -7.58 -13.79
C TYR A 370 4.72 -8.99 -13.63
N ASP A 371 5.36 -9.83 -12.82
CA ASP A 371 4.81 -11.08 -12.28
C ASP A 371 5.35 -11.33 -10.87
N PHE A 372 4.50 -11.84 -9.99
CA PHE A 372 4.90 -12.29 -8.66
C PHE A 372 5.75 -13.55 -8.80
N ASN A 373 6.86 -13.62 -8.08
CA ASN A 373 7.75 -14.78 -8.11
C ASN A 373 7.22 -15.89 -7.18
N ASP A 374 6.66 -16.95 -7.79
CA ASP A 374 6.10 -18.08 -7.04
C ASP A 374 7.11 -18.74 -6.07
N ASP A 375 8.43 -18.63 -6.31
CA ASP A 375 9.47 -19.21 -5.43
C ASP A 375 9.46 -18.61 -4.02
N ILE A 376 8.95 -17.38 -3.86
CA ILE A 376 8.90 -16.71 -2.55
C ILE A 376 7.63 -17.05 -1.76
N LEU A 377 6.62 -17.67 -2.38
CA LEU A 377 5.35 -17.96 -1.72
C LEU A 377 5.53 -18.82 -0.47
N ALA A 378 6.28 -19.90 -0.57
CA ALA A 378 6.53 -20.81 0.57
C ALA A 378 7.38 -20.15 1.67
N ILE A 379 8.28 -19.22 1.30
CA ILE A 379 9.11 -18.46 2.25
C ILE A 379 8.21 -17.49 3.04
N GLY A 380 7.41 -16.68 2.34
CA GLY A 380 6.50 -15.74 2.98
C GLY A 380 5.42 -16.43 3.82
N ALA A 381 4.88 -17.56 3.37
CA ALA A 381 3.95 -18.35 4.16
C ALA A 381 4.60 -18.91 5.44
N SER A 382 5.84 -19.41 5.35
CA SER A 382 6.59 -19.90 6.52
C SER A 382 6.93 -18.78 7.50
N TYR A 383 7.20 -17.59 7.00
CA TYR A 383 7.38 -16.41 7.83
C TYR A 383 6.08 -16.07 8.60
N TRP A 384 4.93 -16.06 7.93
CA TRP A 384 3.63 -15.81 8.58
C TRP A 384 3.30 -16.83 9.67
N VAL A 385 3.58 -18.11 9.43
CA VAL A 385 3.38 -19.15 10.45
C VAL A 385 4.24 -18.86 11.67
N ARG A 386 5.53 -18.56 11.49
CA ARG A 386 6.45 -18.27 12.59
C ARG A 386 6.08 -17.01 13.37
N VAL A 387 5.63 -15.96 12.67
CA VAL A 387 5.14 -14.73 13.31
C VAL A 387 3.93 -15.04 14.17
N ALA A 388 2.94 -15.79 13.66
CA ALA A 388 1.73 -16.14 14.39
C ALA A 388 2.04 -17.01 15.62
N GLU A 389 2.80 -18.11 15.44
CA GLU A 389 3.14 -19.04 16.52
C GLU A 389 3.98 -18.38 17.61
N ALA A 390 4.97 -17.55 17.24
CA ALA A 390 5.83 -16.87 18.21
C ALA A 390 5.09 -15.73 18.94
N TRP A 391 4.21 -15.00 18.27
CA TRP A 391 3.41 -13.94 18.92
C TRP A 391 2.38 -14.52 19.87
N LEU A 392 1.77 -15.63 19.49
CA LEU A 392 0.74 -16.35 20.25
C LEU A 392 1.32 -17.52 21.07
N ALA A 393 2.62 -17.53 21.33
CA ALA A 393 3.23 -18.53 22.19
C ALA A 393 2.62 -18.47 23.61
N ALA A 394 2.37 -19.66 24.20
CA ALA A 394 1.75 -19.81 25.53
C ALA A 394 2.64 -19.28 26.67
#